data_4d6a945fd6aed20b4b786b7b8c0da708
#
_entry.id   4d6a945fd6aed20b4b786b7b8c0da708
#
_cell.length_a   1.000
_cell.length_b   1.000
_cell.length_c   1.000
_cell.angle_alpha   90.00
_cell.angle_beta   90.00
_cell.angle_gamma   90.00
#
_symmetry.space_group_name_H-M   'P 1'
#
loop_
_entity.id
_entity.type
_entity.pdbx_description
1 polymer ?
#
loop_
_entity_poly.entity_id
_entity_poly.type
_entity_poly.pdbx_seq_one_letter_code
_entity_poly.pdbx_strand_id
1 'polypeptide(L)'
;MPILDMPYHFVRWSNPLEIVKVDPTKKSKVKVQEGKITTIPCKTVVTNDFEFPDIRSQRGGSQVIPYKGNRIAILHECDYWINEGDTKDAKYYHRFIIWDENWNTVKLSKPFKFMDAQIEFCVGLAQKGNDLLITYGYQDNAAYVLRMPDKVLDYLEYEELTTATT
;
A
#
# COMPACT_ATOMS: atom_id res chain seq x y z
N MET A 1 2.62 -0.01 5.66
CA MET A 1 3.60 0.46 4.65
C MET A 1 4.52 1.49 5.30
N PRO A 2 5.84 1.30 5.36
CA PRO A 2 6.75 2.32 5.86
C PRO A 2 6.77 3.56 4.95
N ILE A 3 6.92 4.75 5.55
CA ILE A 3 7.01 6.04 4.83
C ILE A 3 8.47 6.47 4.85
N LEU A 4 9.15 6.43 3.69
CA LEU A 4 10.61 6.52 3.65
C LEU A 4 11.17 7.91 3.99
N ASP A 5 10.43 8.97 3.75
CA ASP A 5 10.80 10.36 4.13
C ASP A 5 10.33 10.76 5.53
N MET A 6 9.65 9.87 6.25
CA MET A 6 9.16 10.08 7.61
C MET A 6 9.63 8.94 8.53
N PRO A 7 10.83 9.04 9.15
CA PRO A 7 11.36 7.98 10.01
C PRO A 7 10.38 7.54 11.09
N TYR A 8 10.23 6.21 11.24
CA TYR A 8 9.31 5.56 12.20
C TYR A 8 7.81 5.80 11.96
N HIS A 9 7.42 6.34 10.79
CA HIS A 9 6.02 6.48 10.41
C HIS A 9 5.62 5.40 9.40
N PHE A 10 4.37 4.95 9.54
CA PHE A 10 3.81 3.88 8.70
C PHE A 10 2.37 4.20 8.34
N VAL A 11 1.99 4.01 7.09
CA VAL A 11 0.59 3.90 6.72
C VAL A 11 0.10 2.55 7.22
N ARG A 12 -0.78 2.56 8.20
CA ARG A 12 -1.43 1.37 8.77
C ARG A 12 -2.61 0.93 7.91
N TRP A 13 -3.45 1.90 7.54
CA TRP A 13 -4.57 1.74 6.63
C TRP A 13 -4.54 2.84 5.59
N SER A 14 -4.91 2.52 4.35
CA SER A 14 -5.03 3.49 3.26
C SER A 14 -6.44 4.02 3.11
N ASN A 15 -7.43 3.28 3.58
CA ASN A 15 -8.85 3.65 3.56
C ASN A 15 -9.60 3.01 4.76
N PRO A 16 -10.08 3.80 5.74
CA PRO A 16 -9.68 5.21 5.94
C PRO A 16 -8.18 5.34 6.11
N LEU A 17 -7.60 6.49 5.77
CA LEU A 17 -6.18 6.70 5.96
C LEU A 17 -5.85 6.76 7.45
N GLU A 18 -4.92 5.93 7.88
CA GLU A 18 -4.35 5.99 9.22
C GLU A 18 -2.83 5.90 9.14
N ILE A 19 -2.15 6.94 9.64
CA ILE A 19 -0.70 6.96 9.79
C ILE A 19 -0.36 6.83 11.26
N VAL A 20 0.54 5.90 11.56
CA VAL A 20 1.03 5.66 12.90
C VAL A 20 2.51 6.00 13.00
N LYS A 21 2.91 6.55 14.15
CA LYS A 21 4.29 6.75 14.53
C LYS A 21 4.70 5.74 15.60
N VAL A 22 5.80 5.06 15.37
CA VAL A 22 6.40 4.10 16.29
C VAL A 22 7.46 4.81 17.14
N ASP A 23 7.50 4.53 18.45
CA ASP A 23 8.58 4.96 19.34
C ASP A 23 9.54 3.77 19.55
N PRO A 24 10.69 3.73 18.84
CA PRO A 24 11.61 2.59 18.91
C PRO A 24 12.32 2.48 20.27
N THR A 25 12.26 3.52 21.10
CA THR A 25 12.89 3.51 22.43
C THR A 25 12.01 2.80 23.46
N LYS A 26 10.72 2.66 23.20
CA LYS A 26 9.76 2.00 24.08
C LYS A 26 9.49 0.57 23.63
N LYS A 27 9.53 -0.34 24.57
CA LYS A 27 9.19 -1.75 24.36
C LYS A 27 8.24 -2.19 25.46
N SER A 28 7.22 -2.92 25.08
CA SER A 28 6.31 -3.58 26.02
C SER A 28 6.24 -5.07 25.73
N LYS A 29 5.98 -5.87 26.78
CA LYS A 29 5.77 -7.31 26.65
C LYS A 29 4.28 -7.58 26.74
N VAL A 30 3.73 -8.22 25.73
CA VAL A 30 2.33 -8.62 25.68
C VAL A 30 2.26 -10.13 25.83
N LYS A 31 1.40 -10.59 26.74
CA LYS A 31 1.14 -12.02 26.94
C LYS A 31 0.24 -12.50 25.79
N VAL A 32 0.65 -13.54 25.10
CA VAL A 32 -0.13 -14.25 24.06
C VAL A 32 -0.34 -15.70 24.47
N GLN A 33 -1.21 -16.45 23.79
CA GLN A 33 -1.54 -17.84 24.15
C GLN A 33 -0.31 -18.74 24.27
N GLU A 34 0.69 -18.52 23.43
CA GLU A 34 1.93 -19.34 23.35
C GLU A 34 3.14 -18.71 24.07
N GLY A 35 2.95 -17.64 24.87
CA GLY A 35 4.06 -16.99 25.56
C GLY A 35 3.97 -15.48 25.66
N LYS A 36 5.13 -14.81 25.54
CA LYS A 36 5.24 -13.34 25.57
C LYS A 36 5.94 -12.85 24.30
N ILE A 37 5.31 -11.89 23.62
CA ILE A 37 5.95 -11.16 22.52
C ILE A 37 6.36 -9.77 22.98
N THR A 38 7.45 -9.27 22.42
CA THR A 38 7.86 -7.87 22.59
C THR A 38 7.17 -7.04 21.52
N THR A 39 6.47 -6.00 21.95
CA THR A 39 5.81 -5.04 21.04
C THR A 39 6.47 -3.67 21.18
N ILE A 40 6.39 -2.90 20.11
CA ILE A 40 6.79 -1.51 20.11
C ILE A 40 5.49 -0.69 20.01
N PRO A 41 5.20 0.19 20.98
CA PRO A 41 3.97 0.98 20.94
C PRO A 41 4.00 1.97 19.79
N CYS A 42 2.85 2.17 19.17
CA CYS A 42 2.64 3.17 18.16
C CYS A 42 1.51 4.12 18.55
N LYS A 43 1.55 5.33 18.00
CA LYS A 43 0.51 6.36 18.17
C LYS A 43 0.02 6.77 16.78
N THR A 44 -1.28 6.85 16.61
CA THR A 44 -1.90 7.45 15.42
C THR A 44 -1.62 8.95 15.40
N VAL A 45 -1.12 9.45 14.28
CA VAL A 45 -0.72 10.85 14.08
C VAL A 45 -1.49 11.53 12.96
N VAL A 46 -2.04 10.77 12.01
CA VAL A 46 -2.93 11.27 10.96
C VAL A 46 -4.07 10.28 10.78
N THR A 47 -5.28 10.81 10.62
CA THR A 47 -6.46 10.06 10.17
C THR A 47 -7.22 10.92 9.17
N ASN A 48 -7.58 10.35 8.03
CA ASN A 48 -8.43 10.98 7.03
C ASN A 48 -9.41 9.97 6.45
N ASP A 49 -10.67 10.34 6.44
CA ASP A 49 -11.74 9.55 5.84
C ASP A 49 -11.90 9.95 4.37
N PHE A 50 -11.32 9.15 3.49
CA PHE A 50 -11.59 9.24 2.07
C PHE A 50 -12.67 8.21 1.72
N GLU A 51 -13.81 8.66 1.23
CA GLU A 51 -14.84 7.77 0.74
C GLU A 51 -14.51 7.36 -0.70
N PHE A 52 -13.87 6.21 -0.87
CA PHE A 52 -13.67 5.64 -2.18
C PHE A 52 -14.90 4.81 -2.57
N PRO A 53 -15.55 5.07 -3.70
CA PRO A 53 -16.64 4.24 -4.18
C PRO A 53 -16.11 2.86 -4.61
N ASP A 54 -16.85 1.82 -4.28
CA ASP A 54 -16.63 0.43 -4.74
C ASP A 54 -15.21 -0.13 -4.60
N ILE A 55 -14.60 0.07 -3.42
CA ILE A 55 -13.29 -0.50 -3.19
C ILE A 55 -13.37 -1.82 -2.44
N ARG A 56 -12.83 -2.85 -3.06
CA ARG A 56 -12.51 -4.12 -2.44
C ARG A 56 -11.54 -3.90 -1.27
N SER A 57 -11.42 -4.85 -0.39
CA SER A 57 -10.47 -4.81 0.73
C SER A 57 -9.05 -4.46 0.24
N GLN A 58 -8.66 -3.21 0.44
CA GLN A 58 -7.32 -2.73 0.09
C GLN A 58 -6.33 -3.07 1.18
N ARG A 59 -5.14 -3.45 0.75
CA ARG A 59 -4.00 -3.68 1.65
C ARG A 59 -2.74 -3.05 1.06
N GLY A 60 -1.75 -2.76 1.94
CA GLY A 60 -0.47 -2.26 1.51
C GLY A 60 0.34 -3.29 0.73
N GLY A 61 0.99 -2.86 -0.33
CA GLY A 61 1.92 -3.65 -1.11
C GLY A 61 3.34 -3.14 -0.97
N SER A 62 3.64 -1.93 -1.43
CA SER A 62 4.98 -1.33 -1.36
C SER A 62 5.18 -0.46 -0.12
N GLN A 63 6.40 0.05 0.08
CA GLN A 63 6.65 1.23 0.89
C GLN A 63 6.10 2.48 0.20
N VAL A 64 5.91 3.55 1.01
CA VAL A 64 5.57 4.89 0.53
C VAL A 64 6.85 5.65 0.26
N ILE A 65 7.01 6.20 -0.94
CA ILE A 65 8.17 7.00 -1.34
C ILE A 65 7.76 8.43 -1.69
N PRO A 66 8.65 9.43 -1.51
CA PRO A 66 8.45 10.76 -2.07
C PRO A 66 8.37 10.70 -3.60
N TYR A 67 7.47 11.49 -4.19
CA TYR A 67 7.27 11.53 -5.64
C TYR A 67 6.72 12.89 -6.08
N LYS A 68 7.52 13.71 -6.79
CA LYS A 68 7.11 15.01 -7.37
C LYS A 68 6.35 15.93 -6.38
N GLY A 69 6.86 16.09 -5.16
CA GLY A 69 6.22 16.88 -4.09
C GLY A 69 5.08 16.17 -3.37
N ASN A 70 4.73 14.97 -3.77
CA ASN A 70 3.71 14.11 -3.17
C ASN A 70 4.35 12.84 -2.59
N ARG A 71 3.53 11.88 -2.18
CA ARG A 71 3.94 10.53 -1.78
C ARG A 71 3.18 9.49 -2.58
N ILE A 72 3.89 8.46 -3.03
CA ILE A 72 3.30 7.39 -3.84
C ILE A 72 3.59 6.02 -3.24
N ALA A 73 2.63 5.10 -3.39
CA ALA A 73 2.78 3.69 -3.08
C ALA A 73 1.96 2.84 -4.06
N ILE A 74 2.15 1.53 -4.00
CA ILE A 74 1.30 0.55 -4.67
C ILE A 74 0.54 -0.22 -3.61
N LEU A 75 -0.78 -0.25 -3.75
CA LEU A 75 -1.70 -1.07 -2.96
C LEU A 75 -2.04 -2.34 -3.73
N HIS A 76 -2.56 -3.34 -3.04
CA HIS A 76 -3.22 -4.47 -3.69
C HIS A 76 -4.65 -4.65 -3.17
N GLU A 77 -5.48 -5.17 -4.05
CA GLU A 77 -6.83 -5.65 -3.79
C GLU A 77 -6.86 -7.14 -4.08
N CYS A 78 -7.67 -7.89 -3.36
CA CYS A 78 -7.75 -9.32 -3.54
C CYS A 78 -9.19 -9.80 -3.53
N ASP A 79 -9.57 -10.50 -4.59
CA ASP A 79 -10.79 -11.30 -4.63
C ASP A 79 -10.46 -12.71 -4.15
N TYR A 80 -11.20 -13.17 -3.14
CA TYR A 80 -11.11 -14.53 -2.64
C TYR A 80 -12.36 -15.29 -2.99
N TRP A 81 -12.19 -16.55 -3.35
CA TRP A 81 -13.29 -17.50 -3.49
C TRP A 81 -12.87 -18.88 -3.00
N ILE A 82 -13.84 -19.72 -2.77
CA ILE A 82 -13.64 -21.12 -2.39
C ILE A 82 -14.06 -21.95 -3.59
N ASN A 83 -13.13 -22.77 -4.08
CA ASN A 83 -13.39 -23.71 -5.19
C ASN A 83 -14.15 -24.95 -4.69
N GLU A 84 -14.71 -25.72 -5.61
CA GLU A 84 -15.19 -27.07 -5.33
C GLU A 84 -14.05 -27.89 -4.72
N GLY A 85 -14.22 -28.35 -3.48
CA GLY A 85 -13.18 -29.05 -2.71
C GLY A 85 -12.53 -28.23 -1.60
N ASP A 86 -13.17 -27.12 -1.17
CA ASP A 86 -12.76 -26.25 -0.04
C ASP A 86 -11.36 -25.64 -0.16
N THR A 87 -10.81 -25.55 -1.37
CA THR A 87 -9.56 -24.85 -1.61
C THR A 87 -9.80 -23.37 -1.80
N LYS A 88 -9.07 -22.52 -1.05
CA LYS A 88 -9.07 -21.08 -1.26
C LYS A 88 -8.28 -20.73 -2.50
N ASP A 89 -8.86 -19.84 -3.29
CA ASP A 89 -8.20 -19.24 -4.43
C ASP A 89 -8.30 -17.71 -4.36
N ALA A 90 -7.46 -17.00 -5.09
CA ALA A 90 -7.35 -15.56 -4.99
C ALA A 90 -6.93 -14.92 -6.32
N LYS A 91 -7.45 -13.74 -6.60
CA LYS A 91 -7.04 -12.94 -7.75
C LYS A 91 -6.64 -11.56 -7.26
N TYR A 92 -5.42 -11.16 -7.57
CA TYR A 92 -4.84 -9.90 -7.12
C TYR A 92 -4.91 -8.84 -8.20
N TYR A 93 -5.15 -7.60 -7.76
CA TYR A 93 -5.07 -6.38 -8.54
C TYR A 93 -4.26 -5.36 -7.77
N HIS A 94 -3.66 -4.43 -8.49
CA HIS A 94 -2.84 -3.37 -7.91
C HIS A 94 -3.42 -2.01 -8.29
N ARG A 95 -3.14 -1.01 -7.43
CA ARG A 95 -3.43 0.39 -7.70
C ARG A 95 -2.26 1.25 -7.26
N PHE A 96 -1.91 2.25 -8.04
CA PHE A 96 -1.11 3.34 -7.52
C PHE A 96 -1.98 4.24 -6.66
N ILE A 97 -1.46 4.62 -5.50
CA ILE A 97 -2.04 5.61 -4.62
C ILE A 97 -1.05 6.76 -4.44
N ILE A 98 -1.51 7.99 -4.63
CA ILE A 98 -0.70 9.19 -4.51
C ILE A 98 -1.39 10.12 -3.53
N TRP A 99 -0.72 10.47 -2.44
CA TRP A 99 -1.18 11.46 -1.47
C TRP A 99 -0.41 12.75 -1.63
N ASP A 100 -1.06 13.90 -1.39
CA ASP A 100 -0.34 15.15 -1.23
C ASP A 100 0.58 15.13 0.02
N GLU A 101 1.42 16.15 0.17
CA GLU A 101 2.35 16.26 1.31
C GLU A 101 1.65 16.33 2.67
N ASN A 102 0.41 16.82 2.72
CA ASN A 102 -0.39 17.03 3.92
C ASN A 102 -1.41 15.91 4.17
N TRP A 103 -1.48 14.92 3.28
CA TRP A 103 -2.40 13.79 3.35
C TRP A 103 -3.89 14.16 3.20
N ASN A 104 -4.20 15.32 2.64
CA ASN A 104 -5.56 15.84 2.48
C ASN A 104 -6.19 15.47 1.13
N THR A 105 -5.36 15.18 0.13
CA THR A 105 -5.81 14.75 -1.19
C THR A 105 -5.19 13.41 -1.52
N VAL A 106 -5.97 12.56 -2.13
CA VAL A 106 -5.53 11.24 -2.59
C VAL A 106 -5.98 11.01 -4.02
N LYS A 107 -5.06 10.48 -4.84
CA LYS A 107 -5.35 9.95 -6.18
C LYS A 107 -5.16 8.45 -6.17
N LEU A 108 -6.16 7.74 -6.63
CA LEU A 108 -6.15 6.29 -6.72
C LEU A 108 -6.33 5.86 -8.17
N SER A 109 -5.37 5.13 -8.73
CA SER A 109 -5.48 4.65 -10.11
C SER A 109 -6.57 3.60 -10.26
N LYS A 110 -7.06 3.39 -11.47
CA LYS A 110 -7.82 2.18 -11.80
C LYS A 110 -6.99 0.93 -11.52
N PRO A 111 -7.63 -0.21 -11.21
CA PRO A 111 -6.91 -1.44 -10.90
C PRO A 111 -6.17 -1.97 -12.14
N PHE A 112 -4.97 -2.51 -11.91
CA PHE A 112 -4.16 -3.12 -12.95
C PHE A 112 -3.49 -4.41 -12.46
N LYS A 113 -2.92 -5.14 -13.39
CA LYS A 113 -2.05 -6.30 -13.17
C LYS A 113 -0.71 -6.08 -13.88
N PHE A 114 0.34 -6.70 -13.36
CA PHE A 114 1.67 -6.59 -13.98
C PHE A 114 1.81 -7.49 -15.23
N MET A 115 1.36 -8.74 -15.14
CA MET A 115 1.50 -9.76 -16.18
C MET A 115 0.22 -10.57 -16.43
N ASP A 116 -0.91 -10.12 -15.91
CA ASP A 116 -2.21 -10.82 -15.99
C ASP A 116 -2.24 -12.23 -15.35
N ALA A 117 -1.39 -12.46 -14.35
CA ALA A 117 -1.50 -13.67 -13.55
C ALA A 117 -2.63 -13.60 -12.51
N GLN A 118 -2.99 -14.73 -11.95
CA GLN A 118 -3.96 -14.80 -10.88
C GLN A 118 -3.39 -14.27 -9.57
N ILE A 119 -2.19 -14.71 -9.22
CA ILE A 119 -1.46 -14.28 -8.03
C ILE A 119 -0.26 -13.42 -8.46
N GLU A 120 -0.39 -12.13 -8.24
CA GLU A 120 0.69 -11.15 -8.37
C GLU A 120 0.72 -10.31 -7.10
N PHE A 121 1.88 -10.12 -6.51
CA PHE A 121 1.98 -9.40 -5.25
C PHE A 121 3.12 -8.40 -5.28
N CYS A 122 2.80 -7.10 -5.30
CA CYS A 122 3.80 -6.03 -5.18
C CYS A 122 4.40 -6.03 -3.77
N VAL A 123 5.73 -6.00 -3.68
CA VAL A 123 6.46 -5.95 -2.40
C VAL A 123 7.36 -4.74 -2.26
N GLY A 124 7.65 -4.02 -3.34
CA GLY A 124 8.54 -2.87 -3.27
C GLY A 124 8.37 -1.88 -4.40
N LEU A 125 8.65 -0.61 -4.09
CA LEU A 125 8.64 0.52 -5.02
C LEU A 125 9.84 1.41 -4.71
N ALA A 126 10.62 1.76 -5.72
CA ALA A 126 11.72 2.72 -5.60
C ALA A 126 11.76 3.63 -6.83
N GLN A 127 12.31 4.83 -6.68
CA GLN A 127 12.57 5.73 -7.80
C GLN A 127 14.07 5.77 -8.12
N LYS A 128 14.41 5.67 -9.39
CA LYS A 128 15.76 5.84 -9.91
C LYS A 128 15.76 6.75 -11.13
N GLY A 129 16.12 8.01 -10.93
CA GLY A 129 15.97 9.03 -11.97
C GLY A 129 14.50 9.20 -12.35
N ASN A 130 14.19 9.04 -13.63
CA ASN A 130 12.83 9.13 -14.17
C ASN A 130 12.13 7.76 -14.27
N ASP A 131 12.67 6.74 -13.62
CA ASP A 131 12.08 5.41 -13.62
C ASP A 131 11.60 5.00 -12.23
N LEU A 132 10.49 4.29 -12.20
CA LEU A 132 10.05 3.53 -11.04
C LEU A 132 10.53 2.08 -11.18
N LEU A 133 11.10 1.56 -10.11
CA LEU A 133 11.47 0.15 -9.97
C LEU A 133 10.45 -0.50 -9.05
N ILE A 134 9.73 -1.48 -9.56
CA ILE A 134 8.65 -2.18 -8.85
C ILE A 134 9.04 -3.65 -8.72
N THR A 135 9.11 -4.15 -7.49
CA THR A 135 9.37 -5.57 -7.25
C THR A 135 8.06 -6.28 -6.92
N TYR A 136 7.82 -7.42 -7.54
CA TYR A 136 6.62 -8.20 -7.29
C TYR A 136 6.86 -9.71 -7.44
N GLY A 137 6.07 -10.48 -6.69
CA GLY A 137 5.98 -11.92 -6.83
C GLY A 137 4.96 -12.30 -7.91
N TYR A 138 5.18 -13.45 -8.53
CA TYR A 138 4.34 -14.02 -9.58
C TYR A 138 4.07 -15.49 -9.27
N GLN A 139 2.79 -15.83 -9.07
CA GLN A 139 2.28 -17.20 -8.83
C GLN A 139 3.01 -17.92 -7.67
N ASP A 140 3.44 -17.18 -6.64
CA ASP A 140 4.24 -17.70 -5.52
C ASP A 140 5.48 -18.51 -5.92
N ASN A 141 5.95 -18.36 -7.16
CA ASN A 141 6.97 -19.18 -7.79
C ASN A 141 8.15 -18.39 -8.34
N ALA A 142 7.95 -17.13 -8.70
CA ALA A 142 8.98 -16.25 -9.26
C ALA A 142 8.89 -14.83 -8.68
N ALA A 143 9.98 -14.10 -8.76
CA ALA A 143 10.05 -12.68 -8.42
C ALA A 143 10.63 -11.87 -9.59
N TYR A 144 10.05 -10.72 -9.83
CA TYR A 144 10.43 -9.84 -10.94
C TYR A 144 10.69 -8.41 -10.47
N VAL A 145 11.46 -7.70 -11.26
CA VAL A 145 11.64 -6.25 -11.16
C VAL A 145 11.15 -5.63 -12.45
N LEU A 146 10.09 -4.85 -12.36
CA LEU A 146 9.62 -4.00 -13.45
C LEU A 146 10.33 -2.65 -13.36
N ARG A 147 10.96 -2.22 -14.45
CA ARG A 147 11.43 -0.85 -14.65
C ARG A 147 10.43 -0.13 -15.53
N MET A 148 9.79 0.90 -15.01
CA MET A 148 8.75 1.66 -15.67
C MET A 148 9.11 3.15 -15.67
N PRO A 149 9.14 3.84 -16.85
CA PRO A 149 9.27 5.29 -16.85
C PRO A 149 8.15 5.94 -16.01
N ASP A 150 8.49 6.88 -15.15
CA ASP A 150 7.53 7.52 -14.24
C ASP A 150 6.40 8.25 -14.95
N LYS A 151 6.69 8.74 -16.18
CA LYS A 151 5.69 9.38 -17.06
C LYS A 151 4.51 8.46 -17.42
N VAL A 152 4.64 7.14 -17.26
CA VAL A 152 3.52 6.20 -17.49
C VAL A 152 2.37 6.50 -16.53
N LEU A 153 2.68 7.01 -15.33
CA LEU A 153 1.65 7.41 -14.37
C LEU A 153 0.74 8.54 -14.89
N ASP A 154 1.25 9.38 -15.80
CA ASP A 154 0.48 10.52 -16.37
C ASP A 154 -0.62 10.05 -17.35
N TYR A 155 -0.54 8.78 -17.81
CA TYR A 155 -1.52 8.16 -18.72
C TYR A 155 -2.53 7.26 -17.99
N LEU A 156 -2.38 7.06 -16.69
CA LEU A 156 -3.33 6.27 -15.92
C LEU A 156 -4.57 7.10 -15.59
N GLU A 157 -5.71 6.44 -15.53
CA GLU A 157 -6.94 7.03 -15.01
C GLU A 157 -6.92 7.00 -13.49
N TYR A 158 -7.28 8.12 -12.86
CA TYR A 158 -7.35 8.27 -11.40
C TYR A 158 -8.72 8.72 -10.95
N GLU A 159 -9.10 8.25 -9.78
CA GLU A 159 -10.09 8.87 -8.91
C GLU A 159 -9.34 9.78 -7.94
N GLU A 160 -9.75 11.04 -7.85
CA GLU A 160 -9.16 12.02 -6.92
C GLU A 160 -10.18 12.41 -5.85
N LEU A 161 -9.77 12.31 -4.61
CA LEU A 161 -10.57 12.63 -3.44
C LEU A 161 -9.82 13.60 -2.55
N THR A 162 -10.54 14.57 -2.02
CA THR A 162 -10.04 15.51 -1.03
C THR A 162 -10.85 15.37 0.24
N THR A 163 -10.23 15.42 1.40
CA THR A 163 -10.96 15.44 2.68
C THR A 163 -11.90 16.62 2.71
N ALA A 164 -13.13 16.40 3.12
CA ALA A 164 -14.06 17.49 3.37
C ALA A 164 -13.44 18.44 4.39
N THR A 165 -13.31 19.71 4.01
CA THR A 165 -12.89 20.76 4.95
C THR A 165 -14.03 20.93 5.95
N THR A 166 -13.83 20.41 7.18
CA THR A 166 -14.72 20.65 8.33
C THR A 166 -14.61 22.09 8.82
#